data_2064ba4db45e64b7ef59fecf1a5dab31
#
_entry.id   2064ba4db45e64b7ef59fecf1a5dab31
#
_cell.length_a   1.000
_cell.length_b   1.000
_cell.length_c   1.000
_cell.angle_alpha   90.00
_cell.angle_beta   90.00
_cell.angle_gamma   90.00
#
_symmetry.space_group_name_H-M   'P 1'
#
loop_
_entity.id
_entity.type
_entity.pdbx_description
1 polymer ?
#
loop_
_entity_poly.entity_id
_entity_poly.type
_entity_poly.pdbx_seq_one_letter_code
_entity_poly.pdbx_strand_id
1 'polypeptide(L)'
;MVSLRDWNYEQRSGLGGSGAWALLNGEDGVEAELDLGVGWQDPAVIRESGFCVWRSGHLPVLDFKQSGEMLAGRMAIYWTGIEHDTPSNTDLKRDYDLIEKAGKIAQQAVHARDFDMLAKAVATSYEVQLGEGMQELVAVEGAVANKYCGGGHGGYALYMFNDQTARDAAVAANEPMRPIEPYCR
;
A
#
# COMPACT_ATOMS: atom_id res chain seq x y z
N MET A 1 4.79 -1.99 13.97
CA MET A 1 4.24 -0.61 14.01
C MET A 1 5.36 0.30 13.58
N VAL A 2 5.28 0.89 12.40
CA VAL A 2 6.19 2.00 12.08
C VAL A 2 5.91 3.07 13.12
N SER A 3 6.95 3.52 13.84
CA SER A 3 6.76 4.60 14.81
C SER A 3 6.33 5.83 14.05
N LEU A 4 5.08 6.17 14.15
CA LEU A 4 4.54 7.36 13.52
C LEU A 4 5.18 8.65 14.07
N ARG A 5 5.96 8.59 15.16
CA ARG A 5 6.60 9.73 15.78
C ARG A 5 7.70 10.38 14.93
N ASP A 6 8.26 9.63 13.98
CA ASP A 6 9.35 10.10 13.12
C ASP A 6 8.84 10.62 11.75
N TRP A 7 7.51 10.65 11.57
CA TRP A 7 6.86 11.05 10.33
C TRP A 7 6.12 12.38 10.55
N ASN A 8 6.19 13.28 9.59
CA ASN A 8 5.47 14.53 9.67
C ASN A 8 3.96 14.29 9.44
N TYR A 9 3.18 14.31 10.51
CA TYR A 9 1.73 14.06 10.48
C TYR A 9 0.88 15.15 9.87
N GLU A 10 1.44 16.34 9.74
CA GLU A 10 0.73 17.48 9.15
C GLU A 10 0.58 17.32 7.63
N GLN A 11 1.31 16.37 7.02
CA GLN A 11 1.24 16.10 5.60
C GLN A 11 0.22 14.99 5.30
N ARG A 12 -0.58 15.18 4.25
CA ARG A 12 -1.49 14.16 3.71
C ARG A 12 -0.66 13.07 3.05
N SER A 13 -0.37 12.02 3.79
CA SER A 13 0.62 11.00 3.43
C SER A 13 0.09 9.87 2.53
N GLY A 14 -1.23 9.65 2.51
CA GLY A 14 -1.82 8.48 1.86
C GLY A 14 -1.55 7.15 2.58
N LEU A 15 -1.13 7.17 3.84
CA LEU A 15 -0.77 5.98 4.63
C LEU A 15 -1.89 5.50 5.59
N GLY A 16 -3.15 5.86 5.33
CA GLY A 16 -4.28 5.35 6.11
C GLY A 16 -4.36 5.90 7.54
N GLY A 17 -3.98 7.16 7.75
CA GLY A 17 -3.98 7.78 9.07
C GLY A 17 -5.34 7.83 9.77
N SER A 18 -6.44 7.97 9.01
CA SER A 18 -7.82 7.91 9.53
C SER A 18 -8.16 6.58 10.16
N GLY A 19 -7.79 5.47 9.52
CA GLY A 19 -7.99 4.13 10.07
C GLY A 19 -7.18 3.87 11.33
N ALA A 20 -5.94 4.37 11.39
CA ALA A 20 -5.11 4.29 12.60
C ALA A 20 -5.71 5.13 13.75
N TRP A 21 -6.24 6.31 13.44
CA TRP A 21 -6.90 7.17 14.41
C TRP A 21 -8.17 6.50 14.97
N ALA A 22 -9.03 5.95 14.12
CA ALA A 22 -10.24 5.24 14.52
C ALA A 22 -9.91 4.07 15.45
N LEU A 23 -8.92 3.25 15.11
CA LEU A 23 -8.48 2.13 15.95
C LEU A 23 -8.00 2.62 17.35
N LEU A 24 -7.23 3.70 17.39
CA LEU A 24 -6.73 4.25 18.65
C LEU A 24 -7.83 4.85 19.53
N ASN A 25 -8.94 5.27 18.95
CA ASN A 25 -10.10 5.83 19.64
C ASN A 25 -11.21 4.80 19.90
N GLY A 26 -11.00 3.52 19.53
CA GLY A 26 -11.96 2.44 19.74
C GLY A 26 -13.17 2.49 18.80
N GLU A 27 -13.05 3.18 17.67
CA GLU A 27 -14.09 3.29 16.64
C GLU A 27 -13.89 2.21 15.56
N ASP A 28 -14.98 1.81 14.89
CA ASP A 28 -14.90 0.95 13.71
C ASP A 28 -14.59 1.80 12.47
N GLY A 29 -13.31 1.89 12.13
CA GLY A 29 -12.86 2.63 10.96
C GLY A 29 -13.38 2.07 9.63
N VAL A 30 -13.72 0.78 9.55
CA VAL A 30 -14.28 0.16 8.35
C VAL A 30 -15.70 0.68 8.11
N GLU A 31 -16.53 0.68 9.14
CA GLU A 31 -17.89 1.23 9.04
C GLU A 31 -17.87 2.73 8.71
N ALA A 32 -17.01 3.49 9.39
CA ALA A 32 -16.89 4.93 9.16
C ALA A 32 -16.48 5.27 7.71
N GLU A 33 -15.56 4.51 7.11
CA GLU A 33 -15.15 4.73 5.73
C GLU A 33 -16.21 4.27 4.73
N LEU A 34 -16.93 3.18 5.00
CA LEU A 34 -18.07 2.74 4.18
C LEU A 34 -19.20 3.77 4.16
N ASP A 35 -19.52 4.37 5.30
CA ASP A 35 -20.53 5.41 5.42
C ASP A 35 -20.15 6.68 4.64
N LEU A 36 -18.87 6.97 4.53
CA LEU A 36 -18.35 8.08 3.72
C LEU A 36 -18.27 7.75 2.22
N GLY A 37 -18.53 6.49 1.82
CA GLY A 37 -18.42 6.05 0.43
C GLY A 37 -16.98 5.95 -0.08
N VAL A 38 -16.01 5.87 0.83
CA VAL A 38 -14.58 5.71 0.51
C VAL A 38 -14.09 4.29 0.75
N GLY A 39 -12.82 4.02 0.48
CA GLY A 39 -12.27 2.66 0.57
C GLY A 39 -12.05 2.21 2.01
N TRP A 40 -12.62 1.11 2.39
CA TRP A 40 -12.51 0.46 3.70
C TRP A 40 -11.18 -0.27 3.97
N GLN A 41 -10.31 -0.36 2.96
CA GLN A 41 -9.14 -1.24 2.99
C GLN A 41 -8.12 -0.84 4.05
N ASP A 42 -7.85 0.45 4.18
CA ASP A 42 -6.85 0.96 5.12
C ASP A 42 -7.18 0.62 6.58
N PRO A 43 -8.37 0.94 7.13
CA PRO A 43 -8.72 0.55 8.50
C PRO A 43 -8.78 -0.96 8.71
N ALA A 44 -9.22 -1.72 7.71
CA ALA A 44 -9.25 -3.17 7.81
C ALA A 44 -7.83 -3.77 7.96
N VAL A 45 -6.87 -3.30 7.15
CA VAL A 45 -5.48 -3.76 7.21
C VAL A 45 -4.77 -3.29 8.48
N ILE A 46 -5.06 -2.07 8.97
CA ILE A 46 -4.49 -1.55 10.22
C ILE A 46 -4.91 -2.41 11.43
N ARG A 47 -6.14 -2.89 11.45
CA ARG A 47 -6.67 -3.77 12.49
C ARG A 47 -6.01 -5.15 12.49
N GLU A 48 -5.62 -5.63 11.33
CA GLU A 48 -5.00 -6.93 11.14
C GLU A 48 -3.45 -6.84 11.13
N SER A 49 -2.79 -7.98 10.97
CA SER A 49 -1.33 -8.08 10.78
C SER A 49 -0.98 -9.07 9.68
N GLY A 50 0.19 -8.93 9.07
CA GLY A 50 0.64 -9.78 7.97
C GLY A 50 -0.10 -9.49 6.66
N PHE A 51 -0.13 -10.47 5.78
CA PHE A 51 -0.91 -10.42 4.54
C PHE A 51 -2.36 -10.79 4.82
N CYS A 52 -3.28 -9.94 4.36
CA CYS A 52 -4.70 -10.17 4.46
C CYS A 52 -5.33 -10.18 3.08
N VAL A 53 -6.01 -11.26 2.73
CA VAL A 53 -6.84 -11.36 1.54
C VAL A 53 -8.30 -11.17 1.95
N TRP A 54 -8.93 -10.17 1.37
CA TRP A 54 -10.30 -9.79 1.70
C TRP A 54 -11.23 -10.07 0.53
N ARG A 55 -12.42 -10.54 0.84
CA ARG A 55 -13.53 -10.61 -0.10
C ARG A 55 -14.39 -9.37 0.05
N SER A 56 -14.50 -8.60 -1.04
CA SER A 56 -15.37 -7.43 -1.09
C SER A 56 -16.84 -7.84 -1.06
N GLY A 57 -17.70 -6.95 -0.54
CA GLY A 57 -19.13 -7.13 -0.42
C GLY A 57 -19.74 -5.96 0.34
N HIS A 58 -20.98 -6.10 0.77
CA HIS A 58 -21.65 -5.10 1.62
C HIS A 58 -20.84 -4.87 2.92
N LEU A 59 -20.31 -5.95 3.50
CA LEU A 59 -19.29 -5.90 4.52
C LEU A 59 -18.09 -6.73 4.05
N PRO A 60 -16.86 -6.22 4.18
CA PRO A 60 -15.66 -6.96 3.80
C PRO A 60 -15.43 -8.14 4.75
N VAL A 61 -15.08 -9.29 4.18
CA VAL A 61 -14.78 -10.52 4.94
C VAL A 61 -13.33 -10.90 4.74
N LEU A 62 -12.60 -11.07 5.84
CA LEU A 62 -11.25 -11.64 5.81
C LEU A 62 -11.33 -13.10 5.38
N ASP A 63 -10.80 -13.41 4.21
CA ASP A 63 -10.86 -14.73 3.60
C ASP A 63 -9.63 -15.58 3.95
N PHE A 64 -8.47 -14.91 3.97
CA PHE A 64 -7.19 -15.57 4.22
C PHE A 64 -6.20 -14.60 4.86
N LYS A 65 -5.38 -15.13 5.78
CA LYS A 65 -4.33 -14.37 6.45
C LYS A 65 -3.04 -15.17 6.53
N GLN A 66 -1.91 -14.54 6.29
CA GLN A 66 -0.59 -15.16 6.35
C GLN A 66 0.46 -14.18 6.88
N SER A 67 1.57 -14.71 7.40
CA SER A 67 2.73 -13.91 7.78
C SER A 67 3.27 -13.09 6.61
N GLY A 68 3.61 -11.83 6.87
CA GLY A 68 4.25 -10.93 5.91
C GLY A 68 5.77 -11.11 5.80
N GLU A 69 6.36 -12.14 6.43
CA GLU A 69 7.83 -12.33 6.51
C GLU A 69 8.53 -12.35 5.17
N MET A 70 7.88 -12.77 4.09
CA MET A 70 8.49 -12.75 2.76
C MET A 70 8.83 -11.34 2.27
N LEU A 71 8.30 -10.29 2.92
CA LEU A 71 8.61 -8.88 2.64
C LEU A 71 9.66 -8.30 3.59
N ALA A 72 10.11 -9.05 4.59
CA ALA A 72 11.10 -8.56 5.54
C ALA A 72 12.39 -8.17 4.81
N GLY A 73 12.87 -6.97 5.09
CA GLY A 73 14.05 -6.42 4.43
C GLY A 73 13.88 -6.03 2.95
N ARG A 74 12.66 -6.06 2.39
CA ARG A 74 12.44 -5.90 0.94
C ARG A 74 11.61 -4.68 0.56
N MET A 75 11.22 -3.84 1.51
CA MET A 75 10.34 -2.72 1.23
C MET A 75 10.92 -1.39 1.69
N ALA A 76 10.63 -0.36 0.91
CA ALA A 76 10.82 1.03 1.33
C ALA A 76 9.66 1.88 0.83
N ILE A 77 9.42 3.01 1.49
CA ILE A 77 8.50 4.04 1.00
C ILE A 77 9.29 5.30 0.65
N TYR A 78 8.80 5.99 -0.38
CA TYR A 78 9.39 7.19 -0.94
C TYR A 78 8.38 8.33 -0.87
N TRP A 79 8.75 9.46 -0.28
CA TRP A 79 7.92 10.65 -0.30
C TRP A 79 7.97 11.32 -1.67
N THR A 80 6.82 11.46 -2.34
CA THR A 80 6.75 12.01 -3.71
C THR A 80 6.91 13.53 -3.79
N GLY A 81 6.90 14.24 -2.64
CA GLY A 81 6.91 15.69 -2.59
C GLY A 81 5.54 16.34 -2.80
N ILE A 82 4.50 15.55 -3.03
CA ILE A 82 3.13 15.99 -3.28
C ILE A 82 2.22 15.43 -2.20
N GLU A 83 1.38 16.25 -1.60
CA GLU A 83 0.37 15.79 -0.64
C GLU A 83 -0.69 14.93 -1.32
N HIS A 84 -1.15 13.89 -0.64
CA HIS A 84 -2.24 13.04 -1.10
C HIS A 84 -3.59 13.78 -0.99
N ASP A 85 -4.41 13.70 -2.04
CA ASP A 85 -5.76 14.28 -2.07
C ASP A 85 -6.80 13.22 -2.47
N THR A 86 -7.47 12.62 -1.48
CA THR A 86 -8.50 11.60 -1.69
C THR A 86 -9.80 12.15 -2.29
N PRO A 87 -10.37 13.29 -1.83
CA PRO A 87 -11.67 13.75 -2.29
C PRO A 87 -11.72 14.08 -3.79
N SER A 88 -10.62 14.59 -4.33
CA SER A 88 -10.55 14.98 -5.75
C SER A 88 -10.48 13.79 -6.72
N ASN A 89 -10.33 12.56 -6.21
CA ASN A 89 -10.05 11.37 -7.00
C ASN A 89 -11.16 10.30 -6.94
N THR A 90 -12.37 10.65 -6.48
CA THR A 90 -13.50 9.70 -6.35
C THR A 90 -14.17 9.34 -7.67
N ASP A 91 -14.13 10.21 -8.67
CA ASP A 91 -14.83 10.06 -9.95
C ASP A 91 -13.95 9.57 -11.11
N LEU A 92 -12.77 9.01 -10.80
CA LEU A 92 -11.86 8.50 -11.82
C LEU A 92 -12.43 7.29 -12.56
N LYS A 93 -12.26 7.28 -13.88
CA LYS A 93 -12.57 6.10 -14.69
C LYS A 93 -11.48 5.04 -14.44
N ARG A 94 -11.88 3.95 -13.78
CA ARG A 94 -10.98 2.87 -13.38
C ARG A 94 -11.08 1.67 -14.31
N ASP A 95 -9.94 1.04 -14.56
CA ASP A 95 -9.87 -0.26 -15.23
C ASP A 95 -10.10 -1.38 -14.20
N TYR A 96 -11.36 -1.71 -13.95
CA TYR A 96 -11.74 -2.75 -12.98
C TYR A 96 -11.23 -4.15 -13.37
N ASP A 97 -11.09 -4.45 -14.66
CA ASP A 97 -10.58 -5.74 -15.12
C ASP A 97 -9.09 -5.89 -14.76
N LEU A 98 -8.32 -4.81 -14.94
CA LEU A 98 -6.90 -4.80 -14.57
C LEU A 98 -6.71 -4.79 -13.04
N ILE A 99 -7.57 -4.09 -12.29
CA ILE A 99 -7.61 -4.12 -10.81
C ILE A 99 -7.88 -5.54 -10.33
N GLU A 100 -8.90 -6.21 -10.88
CA GLU A 100 -9.24 -7.60 -10.53
C GLU A 100 -8.07 -8.55 -10.84
N LYS A 101 -7.45 -8.39 -12.00
CA LYS A 101 -6.27 -9.18 -12.41
C LYS A 101 -5.12 -9.01 -11.41
N ALA A 102 -4.78 -7.77 -11.03
CA ALA A 102 -3.75 -7.50 -10.03
C ALA A 102 -4.09 -8.16 -8.68
N GLY A 103 -5.34 -8.06 -8.23
CA GLY A 103 -5.82 -8.71 -7.01
C GLY A 103 -5.70 -10.23 -7.05
N LYS A 104 -6.07 -10.88 -8.16
CA LYS A 104 -5.92 -12.33 -8.34
C LYS A 104 -4.46 -12.79 -8.31
N ILE A 105 -3.57 -12.04 -8.97
CA ILE A 105 -2.12 -12.33 -8.93
C ILE A 105 -1.60 -12.17 -7.50
N ALA A 106 -1.97 -11.12 -6.79
CA ALA A 106 -1.56 -10.88 -5.40
C ALA A 106 -2.05 -12.01 -4.47
N GLN A 107 -3.32 -12.44 -4.61
CA GLN A 107 -3.87 -13.55 -3.84
C GLN A 107 -3.06 -14.84 -4.07
N GLN A 108 -2.78 -15.19 -5.33
CA GLN A 108 -1.98 -16.37 -5.67
C GLN A 108 -0.56 -16.27 -5.10
N ALA A 109 0.08 -15.10 -5.22
CA ALA A 109 1.41 -14.83 -4.68
C ALA A 109 1.48 -15.05 -3.16
N VAL A 110 0.48 -14.54 -2.43
CA VAL A 110 0.39 -14.72 -0.97
C VAL A 110 0.20 -16.18 -0.60
N HIS A 111 -0.69 -16.91 -1.29
CA HIS A 111 -0.89 -18.34 -1.05
C HIS A 111 0.37 -19.17 -1.34
N ALA A 112 1.08 -18.85 -2.42
CA ALA A 112 2.29 -19.57 -2.84
C ALA A 112 3.56 -19.11 -2.08
N ARG A 113 3.50 -18.00 -1.33
CA ARG A 113 4.67 -17.30 -0.76
C ARG A 113 5.68 -16.91 -1.84
N ASP A 114 5.19 -16.47 -2.98
CA ASP A 114 5.97 -16.10 -4.15
C ASP A 114 6.17 -14.58 -4.22
N PHE A 115 7.37 -14.13 -3.91
CA PHE A 115 7.74 -12.71 -3.91
C PHE A 115 7.71 -12.11 -5.33
N ASP A 116 8.20 -12.84 -6.33
CA ASP A 116 8.26 -12.33 -7.70
C ASP A 116 6.86 -12.15 -8.29
N MET A 117 5.97 -13.09 -7.98
CA MET A 117 4.56 -12.98 -8.34
C MET A 117 3.89 -11.80 -7.63
N LEU A 118 4.23 -11.54 -6.35
CA LEU A 118 3.72 -10.37 -5.63
C LEU A 118 4.24 -9.07 -6.22
N ALA A 119 5.52 -8.99 -6.56
CA ALA A 119 6.09 -7.83 -7.26
C ALA A 119 5.39 -7.56 -8.58
N LYS A 120 5.06 -8.62 -9.35
CA LYS A 120 4.26 -8.50 -10.58
C LYS A 120 2.85 -7.95 -10.30
N ALA A 121 2.19 -8.39 -9.23
CA ALA A 121 0.88 -7.85 -8.85
C ALA A 121 0.95 -6.35 -8.51
N VAL A 122 2.02 -5.94 -7.80
CA VAL A 122 2.27 -4.53 -7.47
C VAL A 122 2.51 -3.72 -8.75
N ALA A 123 3.32 -4.21 -9.69
CA ALA A 123 3.56 -3.56 -10.98
C ALA A 123 2.25 -3.43 -11.79
N THR A 124 1.41 -4.48 -11.84
CA THR A 124 0.10 -4.42 -12.51
C THR A 124 -0.82 -3.39 -11.85
N SER A 125 -0.80 -3.29 -10.50
CA SER A 125 -1.54 -2.24 -9.79
C SER A 125 -1.03 -0.83 -10.12
N TYR A 126 0.27 -0.68 -10.36
CA TYR A 126 0.86 0.59 -10.79
C TYR A 126 0.44 0.97 -12.22
N GLU A 127 0.32 0.00 -13.14
CA GLU A 127 -0.24 0.25 -14.48
C GLU A 127 -1.64 0.85 -14.41
N VAL A 128 -2.49 0.38 -13.48
CA VAL A 128 -3.81 0.98 -13.22
C VAL A 128 -3.66 2.44 -12.82
N GLN A 129 -2.78 2.74 -11.89
CA GLN A 129 -2.56 4.09 -11.38
C GLN A 129 -2.06 5.05 -12.47
N LEU A 130 -1.18 4.58 -13.36
CA LEU A 130 -0.76 5.36 -14.54
C LEU A 130 -1.91 5.59 -15.51
N GLY A 131 -2.76 4.58 -15.73
CA GLY A 131 -3.98 4.71 -16.54
C GLY A 131 -5.00 5.69 -15.96
N GLU A 132 -5.01 5.88 -14.65
CA GLU A 132 -5.80 6.89 -13.93
C GLU A 132 -5.18 8.31 -14.00
N GLY A 133 -4.05 8.47 -14.68
CA GLY A 133 -3.40 9.77 -14.91
C GLY A 133 -2.39 10.17 -13.84
N MET A 134 -1.97 9.25 -12.97
CA MET A 134 -0.90 9.53 -12.02
C MET A 134 0.44 9.74 -12.73
N GLN A 135 1.28 10.59 -12.15
CA GLN A 135 2.62 10.82 -12.68
C GLN A 135 3.48 9.56 -12.51
N GLU A 136 4.43 9.38 -13.43
CA GLU A 136 5.42 8.32 -13.27
C GLU A 136 6.26 8.55 -12.01
N LEU A 137 6.46 7.48 -11.25
CA LEU A 137 7.33 7.49 -10.08
C LEU A 137 8.79 7.52 -10.51
N VAL A 138 9.63 8.11 -9.67
CA VAL A 138 11.08 8.15 -9.89
C VAL A 138 11.62 6.73 -10.02
N ALA A 139 12.43 6.48 -11.04
CA ALA A 139 13.12 5.20 -11.18
C ALA A 139 14.19 5.07 -10.06
N VAL A 140 14.14 3.98 -9.32
CA VAL A 140 15.08 3.68 -8.24
C VAL A 140 15.86 2.43 -8.60
N GLU A 141 17.19 2.54 -8.57
CA GLU A 141 18.07 1.43 -8.87
C GLU A 141 17.83 0.25 -7.92
N GLY A 142 17.76 -0.96 -8.47
CA GLY A 142 17.52 -2.20 -7.72
C GLY A 142 16.06 -2.44 -7.34
N ALA A 143 15.15 -1.50 -7.58
CA ALA A 143 13.72 -1.73 -7.36
C ALA A 143 13.14 -2.68 -8.43
N VAL A 144 12.40 -3.69 -8.00
CA VAL A 144 11.74 -4.68 -8.86
C VAL A 144 10.27 -4.38 -9.11
N ALA A 145 9.64 -3.59 -8.24
CA ALA A 145 8.29 -3.07 -8.40
C ALA A 145 8.10 -1.80 -7.57
N ASN A 146 7.16 -0.97 -7.99
CA ASN A 146 6.74 0.20 -7.25
C ASN A 146 5.26 0.50 -7.50
N LYS A 147 4.65 1.29 -6.64
CA LYS A 147 3.31 1.88 -6.82
C LYS A 147 3.06 2.98 -5.80
N TYR A 148 2.11 3.86 -6.06
CA TYR A 148 1.62 4.77 -5.04
C TYR A 148 0.93 4.02 -3.90
N CYS A 149 1.09 4.50 -2.68
CA CYS A 149 0.33 4.03 -1.52
C CYS A 149 -1.11 4.57 -1.57
N GLY A 150 -2.05 3.79 -1.05
CA GLY A 150 -3.46 4.17 -1.01
C GLY A 150 -4.05 4.48 -2.39
N GLY A 151 -4.85 5.52 -2.46
CA GLY A 151 -5.50 6.00 -3.69
C GLY A 151 -4.56 6.69 -4.69
N GLY A 152 -3.31 6.95 -4.32
CA GLY A 152 -2.32 7.60 -5.17
C GLY A 152 -2.49 9.12 -5.27
N HIS A 153 -2.10 9.72 -6.40
CA HIS A 153 -2.11 11.17 -6.63
C HIS A 153 -1.37 11.97 -5.53
N GLY A 154 -0.13 11.54 -5.24
CA GLY A 154 0.71 12.10 -4.20
C GLY A 154 0.89 11.17 -2.99
N GLY A 155 1.41 11.71 -1.90
CA GLY A 155 1.75 10.95 -0.70
C GLY A 155 3.00 10.11 -0.88
N TYR A 156 3.00 8.94 -0.25
CA TYR A 156 4.11 8.00 -0.37
C TYR A 156 3.89 6.99 -1.50
N ALA A 157 5.00 6.53 -2.06
CA ALA A 157 5.07 5.39 -2.97
C ALA A 157 5.82 4.23 -2.31
N LEU A 158 5.34 3.00 -2.50
CA LEU A 158 6.02 1.77 -2.12
C LEU A 158 7.01 1.39 -3.21
N TYR A 159 8.19 0.94 -2.79
CA TYR A 159 9.20 0.28 -3.63
C TYR A 159 9.55 -1.07 -3.04
N MET A 160 9.71 -2.07 -3.91
CA MET A 160 10.07 -3.44 -3.53
C MET A 160 11.42 -3.81 -4.12
N PHE A 161 12.20 -4.59 -3.36
CA PHE A 161 13.56 -4.99 -3.68
C PHE A 161 13.72 -6.50 -3.50
N ASN A 162 14.67 -7.10 -4.24
CA ASN A 162 14.93 -8.55 -4.12
C ASN A 162 15.45 -8.96 -2.74
N ASP A 163 16.19 -8.07 -2.08
CA ASP A 163 16.77 -8.32 -0.77
C ASP A 163 17.03 -7.02 0.00
N GLN A 164 17.46 -7.18 1.25
CA GLN A 164 17.76 -6.07 2.15
C GLN A 164 18.93 -5.22 1.66
N THR A 165 19.92 -5.81 1.03
CA THR A 165 21.13 -5.09 0.56
C THR A 165 20.74 -4.09 -0.53
N ALA A 166 19.93 -4.53 -1.50
CA ALA A 166 19.43 -3.66 -2.56
C ALA A 166 18.53 -2.54 -2.00
N ARG A 167 17.64 -2.88 -1.04
CA ARG A 167 16.80 -1.89 -0.36
C ARG A 167 17.64 -0.84 0.38
N ASP A 168 18.60 -1.27 1.18
CA ASP A 168 19.41 -0.37 2.02
C ASP A 168 20.29 0.54 1.15
N ALA A 169 20.82 0.02 0.04
CA ALA A 169 21.55 0.84 -0.94
C ALA A 169 20.63 1.91 -1.57
N ALA A 170 19.42 1.54 -1.97
CA ALA A 170 18.44 2.48 -2.51
C ALA A 170 18.04 3.55 -1.49
N VAL A 171 17.80 3.18 -0.23
CA VAL A 171 17.50 4.12 0.86
C VAL A 171 18.65 5.10 1.09
N ALA A 172 19.90 4.61 1.08
CA ALA A 172 21.07 5.46 1.26
C ALA A 172 21.27 6.46 0.10
N ALA A 173 20.89 6.08 -1.12
CA ALA A 173 21.04 6.91 -2.32
C ALA A 173 19.88 7.91 -2.53
N ASN A 174 18.75 7.76 -1.85
CA ASN A 174 17.56 8.56 -2.06
C ASN A 174 17.04 9.13 -0.73
N GLU A 175 17.36 10.37 -0.42
CA GLU A 175 17.02 11.04 0.85
C GLU A 175 15.53 10.95 1.24
N PRO A 176 14.54 11.09 0.31
CA PRO A 176 13.12 10.96 0.65
C PRO A 176 12.65 9.52 0.93
N MET A 177 13.54 8.53 0.79
CA MET A 177 13.22 7.11 0.97
C MET A 177 13.43 6.66 2.42
N ARG A 178 12.55 5.80 2.91
CA ARG A 178 12.64 5.20 4.25
C ARG A 178 12.37 3.71 4.17
N PRO A 179 13.16 2.86 4.86
CA PRO A 179 12.88 1.43 4.93
C PRO A 179 11.63 1.19 5.77
N ILE A 180 10.83 0.20 5.38
CA ILE A 180 9.70 -0.28 6.16
C ILE A 180 9.76 -1.80 6.28
N GLU A 181 9.14 -2.31 7.34
CA GLU A 181 9.05 -3.75 7.59
C GLU A 181 7.57 -4.16 7.71
N PRO A 182 7.24 -5.40 7.32
CA PRO A 182 5.88 -5.89 7.49
C PRO A 182 5.54 -5.99 8.98
N TYR A 183 4.32 -5.58 9.33
CA TYR A 183 3.82 -5.76 10.68
C TYR A 183 3.32 -7.20 10.84
N CYS A 184 4.10 -8.02 11.52
CA CYS A 184 3.80 -9.41 11.83
C CYS A 184 3.59 -9.59 13.34
N ARG A 185 2.43 -10.09 13.73
CA ARG A 185 2.13 -10.52 15.10
C ARG A 185 2.08 -12.03 15.16
#